data_76aa06e0adfdbe5c39a0202b3bf8c3e1
#
_entry.id   76aa06e0adfdbe5c39a0202b3bf8c3e1
#
_cell.length_a   1.000
_cell.length_b   1.000
_cell.length_c   1.000
_cell.angle_alpha   90.00
_cell.angle_beta   90.00
_cell.angle_gamma   90.00
#
_symmetry.space_group_name_H-M   'P 1'
#
loop_
_entity.id
_entity.type
_entity.pdbx_description
1 polymer ?
#
loop_
_entity_poly.entity_id
_entity_poly.type
_entity_poly.pdbx_seq_one_letter_code
_entity_poly.pdbx_strand_id
1 'polypeptide(L)'
;IIEAPFPLGVDGSTLWIQAAAESFGIEKSLVDSILNPLISRAKLALAPHIEKLSGKKLFLLPESQLEIPLARFLSNECGMEIVEIGTPYLNRDLMKSEIDLLPPDCRIVEGQHVEKQLDRVRDSSPDLVVCGMGLANPLEAEGISTKWSIEMVFSPIHGIDQASDLAELFSRPLRRHDILNPTKTLTSN
;
A
#
# COMPACT_ATOMS: atom_id res chain seq x y z
N ILE A 1 -14.56 -19.31 -8.97
CA ILE A 1 -13.73 -18.22 -8.43
C ILE A 1 -12.30 -18.53 -8.81
N ILE A 2 -11.56 -17.55 -9.35
CA ILE A 2 -10.13 -17.65 -9.61
C ILE A 2 -9.43 -17.05 -8.39
N GLU A 3 -8.60 -17.85 -7.72
CA GLU A 3 -7.81 -17.38 -6.59
C GLU A 3 -6.62 -16.58 -7.11
N ALA A 4 -6.58 -15.30 -6.77
CA ALA A 4 -5.50 -14.41 -7.16
C ALA A 4 -5.42 -13.22 -6.18
N PRO A 5 -4.26 -12.59 -5.98
CA PRO A 5 -4.16 -11.35 -5.24
C PRO A 5 -4.85 -10.21 -6.00
N PHE A 6 -5.15 -9.15 -5.30
CA PHE A 6 -5.76 -7.96 -5.89
C PHE A 6 -4.79 -7.28 -6.88
N PRO A 7 -5.24 -6.77 -8.04
CA PRO A 7 -4.34 -6.23 -9.07
C PRO A 7 -3.80 -4.83 -8.71
N LEU A 8 -3.16 -4.69 -7.56
CA LEU A 8 -2.43 -3.50 -7.14
C LEU A 8 -0.93 -3.73 -7.25
N GLY A 9 -0.22 -2.72 -7.75
CA GLY A 9 1.21 -2.80 -7.99
C GLY A 9 1.59 -3.68 -9.18
N VAL A 10 2.88 -3.84 -9.41
CA VAL A 10 3.43 -4.65 -10.50
C VAL A 10 3.21 -6.13 -10.23
N ASP A 11 3.60 -6.58 -9.04
CA ASP A 11 3.59 -8.00 -8.69
C ASP A 11 2.16 -8.52 -8.52
N GLY A 12 1.27 -7.80 -7.80
CA GLY A 12 -0.13 -8.20 -7.64
C GLY A 12 -0.88 -8.26 -8.96
N SER A 13 -0.67 -7.27 -9.84
CA SER A 13 -1.29 -7.25 -11.17
C SER A 13 -0.77 -8.38 -12.06
N THR A 14 0.52 -8.68 -11.98
CA THR A 14 1.14 -9.80 -12.72
C THR A 14 0.54 -11.14 -12.30
N LEU A 15 0.49 -11.39 -10.99
CA LEU A 15 -0.09 -12.62 -10.44
C LEU A 15 -1.56 -12.78 -10.80
N TRP A 16 -2.32 -11.67 -10.73
CA TRP A 16 -3.73 -11.67 -11.11
C TRP A 16 -3.94 -12.04 -12.59
N ILE A 17 -3.14 -11.46 -13.51
CA ILE A 17 -3.21 -11.76 -14.95
C ILE A 17 -2.78 -13.20 -15.22
N GLN A 18 -1.73 -13.69 -14.55
CA GLN A 18 -1.25 -15.06 -14.70
C GLN A 18 -2.30 -16.08 -14.24
N ALA A 19 -2.94 -15.86 -13.09
CA ALA A 19 -4.02 -16.74 -12.59
C ALA A 19 -5.22 -16.75 -13.54
N ALA A 20 -5.61 -15.61 -14.09
CA ALA A 20 -6.67 -15.54 -15.09
C ALA A 20 -6.28 -16.28 -16.37
N ALA A 21 -5.09 -16.06 -16.89
CA ALA A 21 -4.59 -16.70 -18.09
C ALA A 21 -4.54 -18.25 -17.96
N GLU A 22 -4.05 -18.74 -16.82
CA GLU A 22 -4.01 -20.15 -16.51
C GLU A 22 -5.43 -20.76 -16.50
N SER A 23 -6.38 -20.07 -15.88
CA SER A 23 -7.79 -20.50 -15.84
C SER A 23 -8.45 -20.59 -17.22
N PHE A 24 -7.97 -19.82 -18.19
CA PHE A 24 -8.42 -19.87 -19.58
C PHE A 24 -7.53 -20.71 -20.49
N GLY A 25 -6.54 -21.42 -19.96
CA GLY A 25 -5.64 -22.29 -20.72
C GLY A 25 -4.70 -21.53 -21.67
N ILE A 26 -4.37 -20.29 -21.34
CA ILE A 26 -3.45 -19.47 -22.14
C ILE A 26 -2.01 -19.87 -21.78
N GLU A 27 -1.19 -20.10 -22.79
CA GLU A 27 0.22 -20.45 -22.65
C GLU A 27 1.00 -19.43 -21.83
N LYS A 28 1.70 -19.88 -20.80
CA LYS A 28 2.49 -19.04 -19.90
C LYS A 28 3.55 -18.23 -20.67
N SER A 29 4.21 -18.84 -21.67
CA SER A 29 5.22 -18.16 -22.48
C SER A 29 4.68 -16.95 -23.22
N LEU A 30 3.44 -17.02 -23.72
CA LEU A 30 2.77 -15.90 -24.35
C LEU A 30 2.47 -14.79 -23.33
N VAL A 31 1.94 -15.15 -22.17
CA VAL A 31 1.66 -14.21 -21.08
C VAL A 31 2.92 -13.49 -20.65
N ASP A 32 4.00 -14.21 -20.37
CA ASP A 32 5.30 -13.66 -19.97
C ASP A 32 5.87 -12.72 -21.04
N SER A 33 5.74 -13.08 -22.33
CA SER A 33 6.23 -12.24 -23.43
C SER A 33 5.54 -10.88 -23.51
N ILE A 34 4.24 -10.84 -23.15
CA ILE A 34 3.43 -9.61 -23.12
C ILE A 34 3.73 -8.80 -21.83
N LEU A 35 3.85 -9.46 -20.69
CA LEU A 35 4.00 -8.79 -19.40
C LEU A 35 5.40 -8.24 -19.14
N ASN A 36 6.46 -8.94 -19.59
CA ASN A 36 7.85 -8.55 -19.28
C ASN A 36 8.21 -7.10 -19.68
N PRO A 37 7.83 -6.59 -20.87
CA PRO A 37 8.07 -5.19 -21.21
C PRO A 37 7.31 -4.21 -20.32
N LEU A 38 6.07 -4.54 -19.93
CA LEU A 38 5.23 -3.72 -19.05
C LEU A 38 5.83 -3.67 -17.65
N ILE A 39 6.19 -4.83 -17.09
CA ILE A 39 6.83 -4.97 -15.79
C ILE A 39 8.12 -4.14 -15.73
N SER A 40 8.97 -4.25 -16.75
CA SER A 40 10.25 -3.52 -16.80
C SER A 40 10.03 -2.01 -16.79
N ARG A 41 9.09 -1.52 -17.58
CA ARG A 41 8.74 -0.10 -17.64
C ARG A 41 8.16 0.38 -16.30
N ALA A 42 7.24 -0.36 -15.71
CA ALA A 42 6.61 0.00 -14.45
C ALA A 42 7.61 0.03 -13.28
N LYS A 43 8.54 -0.93 -13.20
CA LYS A 43 9.60 -0.94 -12.19
C LYS A 43 10.55 0.26 -12.31
N LEU A 44 10.87 0.69 -13.52
CA LEU A 44 11.64 1.92 -13.74
C LEU A 44 10.90 3.17 -13.28
N ALA A 45 9.58 3.26 -13.56
CA ALA A 45 8.76 4.37 -13.14
C ALA A 45 8.54 4.40 -11.61
N LEU A 46 8.53 3.23 -10.97
CA LEU A 46 8.34 3.08 -9.53
C LEU A 46 9.58 3.51 -8.71
N ALA A 47 10.79 3.35 -9.27
CA ALA A 47 12.04 3.54 -8.55
C ALA A 47 12.17 4.88 -7.80
N PRO A 48 11.81 6.06 -8.34
CA PRO A 48 11.91 7.33 -7.61
C PRO A 48 11.00 7.41 -6.38
N HIS A 49 9.89 6.67 -6.38
CA HIS A 49 8.96 6.62 -5.25
C HIS A 49 9.47 5.67 -4.16
N ILE A 50 10.11 4.55 -4.56
CA ILE A 50 10.75 3.63 -3.62
C ILE A 50 11.80 4.34 -2.77
N GLU A 51 12.62 5.22 -3.35
CA GLU A 51 13.61 6.01 -2.60
C GLU A 51 12.99 6.83 -1.46
N LYS A 52 11.73 7.25 -1.59
CA LYS A 52 11.01 8.04 -0.58
C LYS A 52 10.24 7.19 0.41
N LEU A 53 9.82 5.99 0.01
CA LEU A 53 8.95 5.12 0.79
C LEU A 53 9.72 4.07 1.58
N SER A 54 10.85 3.62 1.07
CA SER A 54 11.64 2.54 1.68
C SER A 54 12.05 2.87 3.12
N GLY A 55 11.81 1.92 4.02
CA GLY A 55 12.09 2.04 5.46
C GLY A 55 11.13 2.97 6.22
N LYS A 56 10.12 3.56 5.55
CA LYS A 56 9.11 4.38 6.21
C LYS A 56 8.04 3.51 6.84
N LYS A 57 7.64 3.86 8.07
CA LYS A 57 6.60 3.16 8.84
C LYS A 57 5.21 3.57 8.40
N LEU A 58 4.39 2.58 8.07
CA LEU A 58 3.01 2.77 7.62
C LEU A 58 2.03 2.15 8.59
N PHE A 59 0.99 2.90 8.93
CA PHE A 59 -0.18 2.43 9.67
C PHE A 59 -1.44 2.62 8.83
N LEU A 60 -2.23 1.56 8.63
CA LEU A 60 -3.49 1.63 7.90
C LEU A 60 -4.67 1.51 8.88
N LEU A 61 -5.50 2.54 8.92
CA LEU A 61 -6.77 2.50 9.64
C LEU A 61 -7.86 1.85 8.78
N PRO A 62 -8.86 1.20 9.39
CA PRO A 62 -9.90 0.46 8.66
C PRO A 62 -10.89 1.41 7.97
N GLU A 63 -10.82 1.52 6.67
CA GLU A 63 -11.66 2.42 5.88
C GLU A 63 -12.36 1.71 4.70
N SER A 64 -11.76 0.64 4.20
CA SER A 64 -12.22 -0.06 3.00
C SER A 64 -11.89 -1.55 3.06
N GLN A 65 -11.74 -2.19 1.93
CA GLN A 65 -11.22 -3.56 1.80
C GLN A 65 -9.84 -3.59 1.10
N LEU A 66 -9.26 -2.40 0.87
CA LEU A 66 -7.99 -2.26 0.14
C LEU A 66 -6.76 -2.24 1.06
N GLU A 67 -6.94 -2.18 2.38
CA GLU A 67 -5.82 -2.05 3.32
C GLU A 67 -4.82 -3.20 3.19
N ILE A 68 -5.30 -4.43 3.03
CA ILE A 68 -4.43 -5.61 2.91
C ILE A 68 -3.65 -5.60 1.59
N PRO A 69 -4.29 -5.48 0.40
CA PRO A 69 -3.55 -5.37 -0.86
C PRO A 69 -2.65 -4.14 -0.95
N LEU A 70 -3.01 -3.01 -0.32
CA LEU A 70 -2.14 -1.83 -0.22
C LEU A 70 -0.91 -2.12 0.65
N ALA A 71 -1.08 -2.77 1.80
CA ALA A 71 0.02 -3.15 2.66
C ALA A 71 1.00 -4.08 1.93
N ARG A 72 0.49 -5.09 1.19
CA ARG A 72 1.33 -5.97 0.36
C ARG A 72 2.13 -5.17 -0.67
N PHE A 73 1.48 -4.30 -1.44
CA PHE A 73 2.15 -3.47 -2.43
C PHE A 73 3.21 -2.58 -1.81
N LEU A 74 2.84 -1.84 -0.75
CA LEU A 74 3.73 -0.87 -0.13
C LEU A 74 4.90 -1.53 0.62
N SER A 75 4.71 -2.72 1.20
CA SER A 75 5.82 -3.46 1.81
C SER A 75 6.72 -4.12 0.77
N ASN A 76 6.15 -4.93 -0.12
CA ASN A 76 6.94 -5.80 -0.98
C ASN A 76 7.56 -5.07 -2.18
N GLU A 77 6.85 -4.08 -2.73
CA GLU A 77 7.30 -3.37 -3.93
C GLU A 77 7.87 -1.98 -3.63
N CYS A 78 7.49 -1.36 -2.51
CA CYS A 78 7.97 -0.02 -2.14
C CYS A 78 8.88 -0.01 -0.89
N GLY A 79 9.02 -1.14 -0.19
CA GLY A 79 9.93 -1.29 0.94
C GLY A 79 9.48 -0.58 2.22
N MET A 80 8.18 -0.29 2.39
CA MET A 80 7.66 0.28 3.63
C MET A 80 7.57 -0.76 4.74
N GLU A 81 7.76 -0.32 5.99
CA GLU A 81 7.54 -1.12 7.19
C GLU A 81 6.08 -1.01 7.63
N ILE A 82 5.33 -2.11 7.59
CA ILE A 82 3.92 -2.13 7.99
C ILE A 82 3.81 -2.31 9.50
N VAL A 83 3.31 -1.29 10.18
CA VAL A 83 3.09 -1.32 11.64
C VAL A 83 1.80 -2.06 11.99
N GLU A 84 0.71 -1.70 11.35
CA GLU A 84 -0.60 -2.33 11.52
C GLU A 84 -1.45 -2.18 10.27
N ILE A 85 -2.21 -3.22 9.96
CA ILE A 85 -3.24 -3.22 8.91
C ILE A 85 -4.59 -3.31 9.61
N GLY A 86 -5.28 -2.18 9.73
CA GLY A 86 -6.68 -2.17 10.13
C GLY A 86 -7.56 -2.50 8.94
N THR A 87 -8.56 -3.35 9.12
CA THR A 87 -9.58 -3.63 8.10
C THR A 87 -10.96 -3.70 8.73
N PRO A 88 -12.01 -3.16 8.09
CA PRO A 88 -13.37 -3.20 8.65
C PRO A 88 -13.90 -4.62 8.81
N TYR A 89 -13.54 -5.50 7.89
CA TYR A 89 -13.96 -6.88 7.83
C TYR A 89 -12.89 -7.75 7.17
N LEU A 90 -12.67 -8.95 7.71
CA LEU A 90 -11.68 -9.89 7.19
C LEU A 90 -12.30 -11.25 6.89
N ASN A 91 -12.48 -11.56 5.61
CA ASN A 91 -12.71 -12.92 5.17
C ASN A 91 -11.38 -13.57 4.81
N ARG A 92 -10.84 -14.42 5.71
CA ARG A 92 -9.51 -15.02 5.55
C ARG A 92 -9.43 -15.98 4.35
N ASP A 93 -10.51 -16.64 4.01
CA ASP A 93 -10.52 -17.58 2.87
C ASP A 93 -10.44 -16.82 1.55
N LEU A 94 -11.22 -15.75 1.40
CA LEU A 94 -11.20 -14.91 0.19
C LEU A 94 -9.92 -14.06 0.07
N MET A 95 -9.32 -13.69 1.19
CA MET A 95 -8.11 -12.86 1.23
C MET A 95 -6.82 -13.67 1.36
N LYS A 96 -6.91 -14.99 1.30
CA LYS A 96 -5.76 -15.88 1.52
C LYS A 96 -4.59 -15.56 0.59
N SER A 97 -4.85 -15.36 -0.69
CA SER A 97 -3.83 -15.02 -1.70
C SER A 97 -3.10 -13.69 -1.44
N GLU A 98 -3.74 -12.76 -0.73
CA GLU A 98 -3.11 -11.50 -0.29
C GLU A 98 -2.34 -11.70 1.03
N ILE A 99 -2.96 -12.36 2.01
CA ILE A 99 -2.39 -12.56 3.35
C ILE A 99 -1.10 -13.37 3.27
N ASP A 100 -1.07 -14.40 2.43
CA ASP A 100 0.11 -15.26 2.24
C ASP A 100 1.32 -14.49 1.63
N LEU A 101 1.08 -13.34 1.03
CA LEU A 101 2.12 -12.48 0.45
C LEU A 101 2.58 -11.35 1.37
N LEU A 102 1.92 -11.15 2.52
CA LEU A 102 2.33 -10.16 3.50
C LEU A 102 3.62 -10.58 4.23
N PRO A 103 4.41 -9.64 4.75
CA PRO A 103 5.46 -9.96 5.70
C PRO A 103 4.93 -10.79 6.87
N PRO A 104 5.68 -11.80 7.36
CA PRO A 104 5.16 -12.78 8.32
C PRO A 104 4.73 -12.18 9.67
N ASP A 105 5.32 -11.04 10.05
CA ASP A 105 5.04 -10.37 11.33
C ASP A 105 4.00 -9.25 11.21
N CYS A 106 3.32 -9.13 10.07
CA CYS A 106 2.29 -8.11 9.86
C CYS A 106 1.11 -8.31 10.81
N ARG A 107 0.83 -7.27 11.60
CA ARG A 107 -0.33 -7.23 12.47
C ARG A 107 -1.58 -6.82 11.69
N ILE A 108 -2.56 -7.72 11.58
CA ILE A 108 -3.87 -7.43 11.01
C ILE A 108 -4.88 -7.32 12.14
N VAL A 109 -5.64 -6.21 12.18
CA VAL A 109 -6.67 -5.93 13.17
C VAL A 109 -8.00 -5.71 12.46
N GLU A 110 -8.97 -6.58 12.75
CA GLU A 110 -10.32 -6.49 12.22
C GLU A 110 -11.20 -5.60 13.11
N GLY A 111 -12.10 -4.86 12.49
CA GLY A 111 -13.10 -4.03 13.13
C GLY A 111 -12.66 -2.59 13.38
N GLN A 112 -13.63 -1.78 13.83
CA GLN A 112 -13.45 -0.33 13.99
C GLN A 112 -13.56 0.06 15.45
N HIS A 113 -12.43 0.10 16.15
CA HIS A 113 -12.35 0.70 17.48
C HIS A 113 -11.38 1.89 17.41
N VAL A 114 -11.88 3.01 16.89
CA VAL A 114 -11.10 4.19 16.52
C VAL A 114 -10.18 4.68 17.65
N GLU A 115 -10.68 4.83 18.86
CA GLU A 115 -9.89 5.32 20.00
C GLU A 115 -8.66 4.45 20.27
N LYS A 116 -8.85 3.13 20.36
CA LYS A 116 -7.74 2.19 20.57
C LYS A 116 -6.77 2.14 19.39
N GLN A 117 -7.26 2.38 18.19
CA GLN A 117 -6.41 2.45 16.99
C GLN A 117 -5.57 3.73 17.00
N LEU A 118 -6.16 4.88 17.36
CA LEU A 118 -5.43 6.13 17.51
C LEU A 118 -4.37 6.07 18.61
N ASP A 119 -4.66 5.40 19.74
CA ASP A 119 -3.65 5.17 20.77
C ASP A 119 -2.45 4.39 20.21
N ARG A 120 -2.71 3.30 19.44
CA ARG A 120 -1.63 2.53 18.82
C ARG A 120 -0.88 3.30 17.73
N VAL A 121 -1.56 4.18 16.99
CA VAL A 121 -0.88 5.11 16.05
C VAL A 121 0.12 5.98 16.81
N ARG A 122 -0.29 6.59 17.92
CA ARG A 122 0.58 7.46 18.73
C ARG A 122 1.75 6.68 19.33
N ASP A 123 1.48 5.49 19.90
CA ASP A 123 2.49 4.62 20.51
C ASP A 123 3.55 4.15 19.49
N SER A 124 3.14 3.84 18.27
CA SER A 124 4.03 3.33 17.22
C SER A 124 4.77 4.41 16.43
N SER A 125 4.32 5.66 16.50
CA SER A 125 4.91 6.81 15.81
C SER A 125 5.23 6.53 14.34
N PRO A 126 4.23 6.20 13.48
CA PRO A 126 4.45 5.91 12.08
C PRO A 126 4.84 7.16 11.30
N ASP A 127 5.56 7.00 10.19
CA ASP A 127 5.85 8.10 9.27
C ASP A 127 4.61 8.51 8.46
N LEU A 128 3.69 7.58 8.22
CA LEU A 128 2.47 7.81 7.44
C LEU A 128 1.29 6.99 7.99
N VAL A 129 0.14 7.63 8.09
CA VAL A 129 -1.14 6.97 8.45
C VAL A 129 -2.11 7.08 7.29
N VAL A 130 -2.64 5.94 6.84
CA VAL A 130 -3.78 5.92 5.91
C VAL A 130 -5.07 5.95 6.72
N CYS A 131 -5.92 6.94 6.46
CA CYS A 131 -7.15 7.13 7.23
C CYS A 131 -8.23 7.87 6.43
N GLY A 132 -9.44 7.86 6.94
CA GLY A 132 -10.53 8.70 6.45
C GLY A 132 -10.33 10.17 6.79
N MET A 133 -11.03 11.02 6.06
CA MET A 133 -10.92 12.50 6.19
C MET A 133 -11.19 12.99 7.62
N GLY A 134 -12.07 12.33 8.36
CA GLY A 134 -12.42 12.71 9.74
C GLY A 134 -11.27 12.60 10.73
N LEU A 135 -10.30 11.72 10.47
CA LEU A 135 -9.13 11.48 11.33
C LEU A 135 -7.88 12.19 10.84
N ALA A 136 -7.83 12.56 9.56
CA ALA A 136 -6.64 13.17 8.97
C ALA A 136 -6.27 14.50 9.64
N ASN A 137 -7.22 15.42 9.77
CA ASN A 137 -6.96 16.74 10.36
C ASN A 137 -6.48 16.67 11.82
N PRO A 138 -7.09 15.89 12.73
CA PRO A 138 -6.58 15.69 14.08
C PRO A 138 -5.14 15.13 14.09
N LEU A 139 -4.85 14.11 13.31
CA LEU A 139 -3.53 13.50 13.24
C LEU A 139 -2.47 14.46 12.67
N GLU A 140 -2.80 15.21 11.62
CA GLU A 140 -1.90 16.24 11.08
C GLU A 140 -1.64 17.38 12.09
N ALA A 141 -2.62 17.75 12.90
CA ALA A 141 -2.43 18.70 14.00
C ALA A 141 -1.47 18.16 15.09
N GLU A 142 -1.39 16.85 15.26
CA GLU A 142 -0.42 16.18 16.13
C GLU A 142 0.96 16.00 15.44
N GLY A 143 1.11 16.44 14.19
CA GLY A 143 2.35 16.35 13.41
C GLY A 143 2.57 15.01 12.71
N ILE A 144 1.53 14.17 12.62
CA ILE A 144 1.56 12.87 11.94
C ILE A 144 1.12 13.06 10.49
N SER A 145 1.93 12.62 9.54
CA SER A 145 1.55 12.69 8.12
C SER A 145 0.42 11.73 7.80
N THR A 146 -0.57 12.18 7.03
CA THR A 146 -1.71 11.36 6.66
C THR A 146 -1.86 11.21 5.14
N LYS A 147 -2.45 10.08 4.76
CA LYS A 147 -2.94 9.80 3.40
C LYS A 147 -4.43 9.52 3.49
N TRP A 148 -5.21 10.30 2.78
CA TRP A 148 -6.66 10.12 2.77
C TRP A 148 -7.03 8.92 1.89
N SER A 149 -7.70 7.93 2.47
CA SER A 149 -8.14 6.71 1.79
C SER A 149 -9.06 7.02 0.61
N ILE A 150 -9.91 8.05 0.72
CA ILE A 150 -10.86 8.44 -0.33
C ILE A 150 -10.18 8.87 -1.65
N GLU A 151 -8.93 9.34 -1.62
CA GLU A 151 -8.22 9.73 -2.84
C GLU A 151 -8.03 8.54 -3.80
N MET A 152 -7.94 7.32 -3.27
CA MET A 152 -7.81 6.11 -4.08
C MET A 152 -9.05 5.79 -4.91
N VAL A 153 -10.22 6.28 -4.52
CA VAL A 153 -11.47 6.12 -5.29
C VAL A 153 -11.44 6.94 -6.58
N PHE A 154 -10.72 8.06 -6.56
CA PHE A 154 -10.64 9.00 -7.70
C PHE A 154 -9.37 8.84 -8.53
N SER A 155 -8.54 7.86 -8.21
CA SER A 155 -7.24 7.65 -8.85
C SER A 155 -7.20 6.29 -9.56
N PRO A 156 -6.58 6.18 -10.73
CA PRO A 156 -6.35 4.89 -11.37
C PRO A 156 -5.27 4.14 -10.57
N ILE A 157 -5.67 3.14 -9.80
CA ILE A 157 -4.74 2.41 -8.90
C ILE A 157 -4.53 0.95 -9.29
N HIS A 158 -5.33 0.43 -10.22
CA HIS A 158 -5.27 -0.97 -10.63
C HIS A 158 -4.42 -1.17 -11.87
N GLY A 159 -3.62 -2.21 -11.88
CA GLY A 159 -2.81 -2.60 -13.04
C GLY A 159 -1.32 -2.30 -12.89
N ILE A 160 -0.54 -2.86 -13.82
CA ILE A 160 0.93 -2.75 -13.81
C ILE A 160 1.38 -1.30 -14.02
N ASP A 161 0.80 -0.61 -15.00
CA ASP A 161 1.20 0.75 -15.36
C ASP A 161 0.85 1.77 -14.27
N GLN A 162 -0.17 1.52 -13.44
CA GLN A 162 -0.62 2.39 -12.36
C GLN A 162 0.18 2.23 -11.07
N ALA A 163 1.12 1.29 -11.00
CA ALA A 163 1.94 1.06 -9.80
C ALA A 163 2.71 2.32 -9.38
N SER A 164 3.27 3.07 -10.34
CA SER A 164 3.97 4.32 -10.07
C SER A 164 3.04 5.41 -9.54
N ASP A 165 1.86 5.58 -10.14
CA ASP A 165 0.87 6.57 -9.71
C ASP A 165 0.36 6.26 -8.31
N LEU A 166 0.13 4.96 -8.02
CA LEU A 166 -0.24 4.50 -6.69
C LEU A 166 0.87 4.82 -5.67
N ALA A 167 2.13 4.52 -5.96
CA ALA A 167 3.24 4.84 -5.08
C ALA A 167 3.41 6.36 -4.87
N GLU A 168 3.15 7.17 -5.91
CA GLU A 168 3.17 8.63 -5.78
C GLU A 168 2.15 9.13 -4.76
N LEU A 169 0.95 8.56 -4.72
CA LEU A 169 -0.08 8.94 -3.74
C LEU A 169 0.44 8.82 -2.30
N PHE A 170 1.31 7.86 -2.01
CA PHE A 170 1.89 7.64 -0.68
C PHE A 170 3.17 8.44 -0.45
N SER A 171 3.97 8.68 -1.47
CA SER A 171 5.20 9.49 -1.35
C SER A 171 4.92 10.99 -1.23
N ARG A 172 3.81 11.47 -1.76
CA ARG A 172 3.42 12.89 -1.78
C ARG A 172 3.24 13.49 -0.38
N PRO A 173 2.53 12.86 0.58
CA PRO A 173 2.42 13.38 1.96
C PRO A 173 3.77 13.48 2.66
N LEU A 174 4.67 12.50 2.47
CA LEU A 174 6.00 12.50 3.05
C LEU A 174 6.86 13.66 2.51
N ARG A 175 6.86 13.87 1.18
CA ARG A 175 7.53 15.03 0.57
C ARG A 175 7.00 16.36 1.10
N ARG A 176 5.68 16.48 1.25
CA ARG A 176 5.05 17.68 1.82
C ARG A 176 5.51 17.91 3.25
N HIS A 177 5.59 16.85 4.07
CA HIS A 177 6.07 16.95 5.44
C HIS A 177 7.51 17.45 5.51
N ASP A 178 8.40 16.90 4.67
CA ASP A 178 9.82 17.31 4.62
C ASP A 178 9.97 18.79 4.23
N ILE A 179 9.18 19.27 3.26
CA ILE A 179 9.19 20.67 2.83
C ILE A 179 8.70 21.62 3.94
N LEU A 180 7.68 21.21 4.69
CA LEU A 180 7.10 22.02 5.75
C LEU A 180 7.93 22.01 7.05
N ASN A 181 8.77 20.99 7.25
CA ASN A 181 9.60 20.79 8.44
C ASN A 181 11.10 20.65 8.12
N PRO A 182 11.74 21.61 7.44
CA PRO A 182 13.12 21.47 6.94
C PRO A 182 14.17 21.27 8.03
N THR A 183 13.89 21.70 9.27
CA THR A 183 14.83 21.58 10.39
C THR A 183 14.97 20.17 10.96
N LYS A 184 13.98 19.29 10.79
CA LYS A 184 14.07 17.89 11.24
C LYS A 184 14.96 17.03 10.34
N THR A 185 15.07 17.39 9.06
CA THR A 185 15.84 16.64 8.05
C THR A 185 17.36 16.83 8.17
N LEU A 186 17.80 17.94 8.79
CA LEU A 186 19.24 18.26 8.94
C LEU A 186 19.90 17.64 10.17
N THR A 187 19.13 17.07 11.09
CA THR A 187 19.65 16.44 12.33
C THR A 187 19.73 14.92 12.28
N SER A 188 19.39 14.30 11.15
CA SER A 188 19.31 12.83 10.97
C SER A 188 20.44 12.25 10.11
N ASN A 189 21.55 12.99 9.89
CA ASN A 189 22.76 12.51 9.21
C ASN A 189 23.92 12.36 10.18
#